data_ad6e34abdc20239b073a1a465224308f
#
_entry.id   ad6e34abdc20239b073a1a465224308f
#
_cell.length_a   1.000
_cell.length_b   1.000
_cell.length_c   1.000
_cell.angle_alpha   90.00
_cell.angle_beta   90.00
_cell.angle_gamma   90.00
#
_symmetry.space_group_name_H-M   'P 1'
#
loop_
_entity.id
_entity.type
_entity.pdbx_description
1 polymer ?
#
loop_
_entity_poly.entity_id
_entity_poly.type
_entity_poly.pdbx_seq_one_letter_code
_entity_poly.pdbx_strand_id
1 'polypeptide(L)'
;MVYFFRCQFVVAIDIDPQKVVMAFNNASIYGVEDCIDFISKNFFQLAPYLKGDVVFVSPPWGGPSCKTIQNFTMDLLKPKDGYSLFQAAQRITPNVIMFLPRNVNLNQVEELSWLSSHPLMLEIEENYLEGYFKGITVYFGTSAHT
;
A
#
# COMPACT_ATOMS: atom_id res chain seq x y z
N MET A 1 -4.90 9.43 -8.96
CA MET A 1 -4.28 9.65 -10.28
C MET A 1 -3.31 10.83 -10.34
N VAL A 2 -3.18 11.64 -9.29
CA VAL A 2 -2.29 12.81 -9.22
C VAL A 2 -0.83 12.47 -8.90
N TYR A 3 -0.56 11.26 -8.43
CA TYR A 3 0.78 10.88 -7.94
C TYR A 3 1.77 10.45 -9.01
N PHE A 4 1.31 10.00 -10.19
CA PHE A 4 2.19 9.57 -11.28
C PHE A 4 3.10 10.68 -11.84
N PHE A 5 2.70 11.91 -11.75
CA PHE A 5 3.49 13.04 -12.26
C PHE A 5 4.62 13.52 -11.32
N ARG A 6 4.69 12.95 -10.10
CA ARG A 6 5.70 13.34 -9.09
C ARG A 6 6.80 12.31 -8.87
N CYS A 7 6.58 11.04 -9.28
CA CYS A 7 7.61 10.01 -9.21
C CYS A 7 8.38 9.97 -10.51
N GLN A 8 9.71 10.02 -10.43
CA GLN A 8 10.56 9.87 -11.61
C GLN A 8 10.55 8.44 -12.14
N PHE A 9 10.41 7.47 -11.25
CA PHE A 9 10.41 6.06 -11.59
C PHE A 9 9.58 5.26 -10.57
N VAL A 10 8.83 4.28 -11.06
CA VAL A 10 7.97 3.41 -10.25
C VAL A 10 8.28 1.94 -10.55
N VAL A 11 8.35 1.12 -9.51
CA VAL A 11 8.34 -0.34 -9.64
C VAL A 11 6.97 -0.83 -9.18
N ALA A 12 6.19 -1.37 -10.12
CA ALA A 12 4.85 -1.90 -9.88
C ALA A 12 4.87 -3.42 -9.81
N ILE A 13 4.46 -3.96 -8.67
CA ILE A 13 4.55 -5.40 -8.39
C ILE A 13 3.16 -5.95 -8.07
N ASP A 14 2.75 -6.98 -8.79
CA ASP A 14 1.59 -7.81 -8.45
C ASP A 14 1.92 -9.26 -8.74
N ILE A 15 1.38 -10.17 -7.95
CA ILE A 15 1.56 -11.62 -8.16
C ILE A 15 0.73 -12.13 -9.34
N ASP A 16 -0.36 -11.43 -9.68
CA ASP A 16 -1.25 -11.78 -10.78
C ASP A 16 -0.75 -11.18 -12.10
N PRO A 17 -0.29 -12.00 -13.06
CA PRO A 17 0.22 -11.51 -14.33
C PRO A 17 -0.84 -10.77 -15.17
N GLN A 18 -2.13 -11.09 -15.02
CA GLN A 18 -3.19 -10.41 -15.75
C GLN A 18 -3.36 -8.98 -15.26
N LYS A 19 -3.25 -8.74 -13.93
CA LYS A 19 -3.29 -7.40 -13.37
C LYS A 19 -2.10 -6.57 -13.82
N VAL A 20 -0.92 -7.18 -13.92
CA VAL A 20 0.30 -6.53 -14.43
C VAL A 20 0.10 -6.08 -15.88
N VAL A 21 -0.47 -6.94 -16.73
CA VAL A 21 -0.79 -6.59 -18.14
C VAL A 21 -1.82 -5.45 -18.20
N MET A 22 -2.87 -5.50 -17.40
CA MET A 22 -3.87 -4.42 -17.34
C MET A 22 -3.25 -3.09 -16.87
N ALA A 23 -2.37 -3.14 -15.86
CA ALA A 23 -1.66 -1.97 -15.37
C ALA A 23 -0.77 -1.34 -16.45
N PHE A 24 -0.04 -2.17 -17.21
CA PHE A 24 0.75 -1.71 -18.35
C PHE A 24 -0.12 -1.04 -19.41
N ASN A 25 -1.23 -1.67 -19.80
CA ASN A 25 -2.16 -1.09 -20.77
C ASN A 25 -2.71 0.26 -20.32
N ASN A 26 -3.06 0.38 -19.03
CA ASN A 26 -3.53 1.65 -18.46
C ASN A 26 -2.41 2.71 -18.48
N ALA A 27 -1.19 2.34 -18.11
CA ALA A 27 -0.03 3.24 -18.16
C ALA A 27 0.23 3.76 -19.57
N SER A 28 0.12 2.88 -20.59
CA SER A 28 0.28 3.25 -22.01
C SER A 28 -0.76 4.27 -22.47
N ILE A 29 -2.01 4.16 -21.99
CA ILE A 29 -3.05 5.15 -22.29
C ILE A 29 -2.68 6.54 -21.74
N TYR A 30 -2.00 6.59 -20.61
CA TYR A 30 -1.53 7.84 -20.01
C TYR A 30 -0.14 8.27 -20.47
N GLY A 31 0.55 7.48 -21.30
CA GLY A 31 1.89 7.77 -21.83
C GLY A 31 2.98 7.78 -20.74
N VAL A 32 2.84 6.93 -19.71
CA VAL A 32 3.77 6.85 -18.57
C VAL A 32 4.42 5.46 -18.42
N GLU A 33 4.18 4.56 -19.35
CA GLU A 33 4.68 3.18 -19.30
C GLU A 33 6.21 3.09 -19.23
N ASP A 34 6.91 4.03 -19.83
CA ASP A 34 8.38 4.07 -19.83
C ASP A 34 8.96 4.48 -18.46
N CYS A 35 8.15 5.02 -17.58
CA CYS A 35 8.56 5.41 -16.22
C CYS A 35 8.23 4.33 -15.18
N ILE A 36 7.71 3.17 -15.60
CA ILE A 36 7.24 2.12 -14.70
C ILE A 36 7.82 0.77 -15.10
N ASP A 37 8.53 0.11 -14.18
CA ASP A 37 8.86 -1.31 -14.31
C ASP A 37 7.71 -2.17 -13.76
N PHE A 38 7.14 -3.00 -14.60
CA PHE A 38 6.04 -3.91 -14.26
C PHE A 38 6.56 -5.31 -13.99
N ILE A 39 6.36 -5.80 -12.77
CA ILE A 39 6.91 -7.08 -12.32
C ILE A 39 5.78 -7.99 -11.81
N SER A 40 5.65 -9.17 -12.45
CA SER A 40 4.74 -10.21 -11.98
C SER A 40 5.50 -11.17 -11.07
N LYS A 41 5.52 -10.88 -9.77
CA LYS A 41 6.16 -11.70 -8.73
C LYS A 41 5.56 -11.46 -7.35
N ASN A 42 5.84 -12.37 -6.42
CA ASN A 42 5.47 -12.19 -5.02
C ASN A 42 6.30 -11.09 -4.38
N PHE A 43 5.64 -10.05 -3.88
CA PHE A 43 6.28 -8.91 -3.21
C PHE A 43 7.20 -9.32 -2.06
N PHE A 44 6.79 -10.29 -1.23
CA PHE A 44 7.60 -10.75 -0.09
C PHE A 44 8.93 -11.40 -0.49
N GLN A 45 8.99 -11.97 -1.70
CA GLN A 45 10.23 -12.53 -2.23
C GLN A 45 11.17 -11.44 -2.77
N LEU A 46 10.60 -10.35 -3.29
CA LEU A 46 11.36 -9.25 -3.88
C LEU A 46 11.78 -8.20 -2.84
N ALA A 47 10.97 -7.95 -1.83
CA ALA A 47 11.17 -6.88 -0.86
C ALA A 47 12.61 -6.80 -0.29
N PRO A 48 13.32 -7.92 0.03
CA PRO A 48 14.68 -7.85 0.53
C PRO A 48 15.71 -7.26 -0.45
N TYR A 49 15.38 -7.23 -1.73
CA TYR A 49 16.27 -6.77 -2.81
C TYR A 49 15.87 -5.39 -3.36
N LEU A 50 14.73 -4.86 -2.90
CA LEU A 50 14.23 -3.57 -3.35
C LEU A 50 14.80 -2.44 -2.51
N LYS A 51 14.95 -1.27 -3.15
CA LYS A 51 15.23 0.01 -2.53
C LYS A 51 14.34 1.07 -3.17
N GLY A 52 13.92 2.03 -2.38
CA GLY A 52 13.07 3.12 -2.87
C GLY A 52 12.90 4.19 -1.81
N ASP A 53 12.41 5.35 -2.22
CA ASP A 53 12.16 6.48 -1.33
C ASP A 53 10.83 6.35 -0.60
N VAL A 54 9.84 5.72 -1.26
CA VAL A 54 8.47 5.48 -0.75
C VAL A 54 7.98 4.13 -1.21
N VAL A 55 7.28 3.42 -0.36
CA VAL A 55 6.54 2.19 -0.70
C VAL A 55 5.05 2.41 -0.48
N PHE A 56 4.26 2.23 -1.55
CA PHE A 56 2.80 2.21 -1.48
C PHE A 56 2.30 0.78 -1.52
N VAL A 57 1.50 0.38 -0.54
CA VAL A 57 0.90 -0.94 -0.45
C VAL A 57 -0.63 -0.87 -0.36
N SER A 58 -1.29 -1.61 -1.22
CA SER A 58 -2.75 -1.75 -1.24
C SER A 58 -3.10 -3.23 -1.25
N PRO A 59 -3.06 -3.89 -0.07
CA PRO A 59 -3.30 -5.32 0.02
C PRO A 59 -4.76 -5.68 -0.23
N PRO A 60 -5.06 -6.90 -0.71
CA PRO A 60 -6.44 -7.39 -0.80
C PRO A 60 -7.11 -7.45 0.58
N TRP A 61 -8.34 -6.94 0.67
CA TRP A 61 -9.13 -6.90 1.91
C TRP A 61 -10.05 -8.12 2.08
N GLY A 62 -9.93 -9.15 1.24
CA GLY A 62 -10.78 -10.34 1.28
C GLY A 62 -12.10 -10.21 0.50
N GLY A 63 -12.23 -9.21 -0.37
CA GLY A 63 -13.39 -9.02 -1.24
C GLY A 63 -14.62 -8.43 -0.53
N PRO A 64 -15.84 -8.65 -1.06
CA PRO A 64 -17.08 -8.03 -0.56
C PRO A 64 -17.39 -8.31 0.92
N SER A 65 -16.94 -9.44 1.46
CA SER A 65 -17.15 -9.84 2.85
C SER A 65 -16.49 -8.88 3.85
N CYS A 66 -15.45 -8.14 3.46
CA CYS A 66 -14.82 -7.17 4.35
C CYS A 66 -15.80 -6.06 4.80
N LYS A 67 -16.83 -5.78 4.02
CA LYS A 67 -17.84 -4.75 4.32
C LYS A 67 -18.76 -5.12 5.49
N THR A 68 -18.92 -6.40 5.77
CA THR A 68 -19.79 -6.93 6.84
C THR A 68 -19.04 -7.09 8.17
N ILE A 69 -17.72 -6.99 8.16
CA ILE A 69 -16.89 -7.08 9.35
C ILE A 69 -16.94 -5.74 10.08
N GLN A 70 -17.34 -5.75 11.36
CA GLN A 70 -17.44 -4.53 12.17
C GLN A 70 -16.06 -3.97 12.55
N ASN A 71 -15.11 -4.86 12.81
CA ASN A 71 -13.74 -4.51 13.19
C ASN A 71 -12.77 -5.33 12.31
N PHE A 72 -12.20 -4.70 11.29
CA PHE A 72 -11.25 -5.34 10.40
C PHE A 72 -9.87 -5.35 11.03
N THR A 73 -9.35 -6.52 11.34
CA THR A 73 -8.04 -6.70 11.95
C THR A 73 -6.95 -7.01 10.91
N MET A 74 -5.69 -6.70 11.23
CA MET A 74 -4.56 -6.81 10.31
C MET A 74 -4.28 -8.25 9.83
N ASP A 75 -4.68 -9.26 10.61
CA ASP A 75 -4.57 -10.68 10.25
C ASP A 75 -5.50 -11.09 9.10
N LEU A 76 -6.54 -10.30 8.82
CA LEU A 76 -7.47 -10.54 7.71
C LEU A 76 -6.91 -10.13 6.35
N LEU A 77 -5.83 -9.35 6.31
CA LEU A 77 -5.16 -8.98 5.05
C LEU A 77 -4.53 -10.20 4.38
N LYS A 78 -4.49 -10.21 3.07
CA LYS A 78 -3.96 -11.31 2.25
C LYS A 78 -2.80 -10.81 1.37
N PRO A 79 -1.87 -11.69 0.98
CA PRO A 79 -1.72 -13.13 1.29
C PRO A 79 -1.13 -13.40 2.68
N LYS A 80 -0.60 -12.38 3.34
CA LYS A 80 -0.11 -12.39 4.71
C LYS A 80 -0.77 -11.28 5.52
N ASP A 81 -0.69 -11.37 6.83
CA ASP A 81 -1.19 -10.34 7.74
C ASP A 81 -0.53 -8.97 7.51
N GLY A 82 -1.20 -7.92 7.99
CA GLY A 82 -0.77 -6.54 7.79
C GLY A 82 0.56 -6.22 8.47
N TYR A 83 0.90 -6.87 9.57
CA TYR A 83 2.19 -6.69 10.26
C TYR A 83 3.34 -7.19 9.39
N SER A 84 3.22 -8.40 8.84
CA SER A 84 4.23 -8.97 7.94
C SER A 84 4.41 -8.13 6.68
N LEU A 85 3.31 -7.61 6.12
CA LEU A 85 3.33 -6.73 4.95
C LEU A 85 4.05 -5.41 5.27
N PHE A 86 3.70 -4.78 6.38
CA PHE A 86 4.33 -3.53 6.81
C PHE A 86 5.84 -3.72 7.07
N GLN A 87 6.22 -4.79 7.77
CA GLN A 87 7.64 -5.11 8.02
C GLN A 87 8.43 -5.33 6.72
N ALA A 88 7.84 -6.00 5.73
CA ALA A 88 8.47 -6.18 4.43
C ALA A 88 8.66 -4.83 3.71
N ALA A 89 7.65 -3.97 3.72
CA ALA A 89 7.73 -2.63 3.15
C ALA A 89 8.76 -1.76 3.88
N GLN A 90 8.79 -1.81 5.20
CA GLN A 90 9.69 -1.03 6.05
C GLN A 90 11.17 -1.38 5.85
N ARG A 91 11.49 -2.60 5.41
CA ARG A 91 12.86 -2.98 5.02
C ARG A 91 13.36 -2.23 3.80
N ILE A 92 12.46 -1.77 2.95
CA ILE A 92 12.78 -1.00 1.74
C ILE A 92 13.01 0.47 2.12
N THR A 93 12.09 1.06 2.89
CA THR A 93 12.14 2.45 3.36
C THR A 93 11.21 2.64 4.57
N PRO A 94 11.51 3.58 5.49
CA PRO A 94 10.58 3.94 6.56
C PRO A 94 9.33 4.69 6.06
N ASN A 95 9.37 5.20 4.82
CA ASN A 95 8.26 5.95 4.22
C ASN A 95 7.28 4.98 3.55
N VAL A 96 6.36 4.47 4.33
CA VAL A 96 5.34 3.51 3.87
C VAL A 96 3.98 4.18 3.82
N ILE A 97 3.25 3.96 2.74
CA ILE A 97 1.86 4.39 2.57
C ILE A 97 1.01 3.15 2.41
N MET A 98 -0.04 3.01 3.21
CA MET A 98 -0.95 1.87 3.15
C MET A 98 -2.37 2.34 2.86
N PHE A 99 -3.04 1.68 1.92
CA PHE A 99 -4.47 1.85 1.68
C PHE A 99 -5.23 0.69 2.34
N LEU A 100 -6.07 1.02 3.34
CA LEU A 100 -6.74 0.06 4.21
C LEU A 100 -8.27 0.26 4.21
N PRO A 101 -9.06 -0.79 4.56
CA PRO A 101 -10.50 -0.67 4.63
C PRO A 101 -10.94 0.32 5.71
N ARG A 102 -12.10 0.96 5.51
CA ARG A 102 -12.67 1.97 6.41
C ARG A 102 -12.93 1.49 7.84
N ASN A 103 -13.11 0.18 8.00
CA ASN A 103 -13.43 -0.48 9.28
C ASN A 103 -12.20 -1.14 9.93
N VAL A 104 -10.99 -0.78 9.49
CA VAL A 104 -9.74 -1.30 10.07
C VAL A 104 -9.60 -0.87 11.53
N ASN A 105 -9.01 -1.75 12.35
CA ASN A 105 -8.70 -1.45 13.74
C ASN A 105 -7.57 -0.41 13.82
N LEU A 106 -7.91 0.82 14.19
CA LEU A 106 -6.96 1.94 14.25
C LEU A 106 -5.87 1.75 15.30
N ASN A 107 -6.14 1.02 16.40
CA ASN A 107 -5.11 0.71 17.39
C ASN A 107 -4.02 -0.17 16.79
N GLN A 108 -4.39 -1.16 15.95
CA GLN A 108 -3.42 -1.98 15.24
C GLN A 108 -2.65 -1.18 14.19
N VAL A 109 -3.27 -0.20 13.54
CA VAL A 109 -2.58 0.73 12.63
C VAL A 109 -1.53 1.54 13.40
N GLU A 110 -1.87 2.05 14.57
CA GLU A 110 -0.94 2.77 15.43
C GLU A 110 0.22 1.88 15.90
N GLU A 111 -0.06 0.63 16.26
CA GLU A 111 0.97 -0.36 16.65
C GLU A 111 2.04 -0.54 15.56
N LEU A 112 1.69 -0.44 14.28
CA LEU A 112 2.67 -0.53 13.19
C LEU A 112 3.76 0.53 13.30
N SER A 113 3.42 1.74 13.74
CA SER A 113 4.39 2.83 13.90
C SER A 113 5.47 2.54 14.94
N TRP A 114 5.17 1.65 15.89
CA TRP A 114 6.06 1.25 16.99
C TRP A 114 6.92 0.02 16.66
N LEU A 115 6.75 -0.61 15.49
CA LEU A 115 7.55 -1.77 15.09
C LEU A 115 8.99 -1.41 14.69
N SER A 116 9.28 -0.14 14.48
CA SER A 116 10.64 0.38 14.28
C SER A 116 11.36 0.58 15.61
N SER A 117 12.70 0.61 15.58
CA SER A 117 13.54 1.00 16.73
C SER A 117 13.22 2.41 17.23
N HIS A 118 12.76 3.30 16.35
CA HIS A 118 12.19 4.62 16.68
C HIS A 118 10.78 4.68 16.11
N PRO A 119 9.79 5.12 16.90
CA PRO A 119 8.42 5.25 16.41
C PRO A 119 8.37 6.13 15.17
N LEU A 120 7.67 5.63 14.14
CA LEU A 120 7.45 6.40 12.92
C LEU A 120 6.33 7.42 13.15
N MET A 121 6.46 8.54 12.49
CA MET A 121 5.34 9.48 12.38
C MET A 121 4.20 8.79 11.64
N LEU A 122 2.97 9.10 12.04
CA LEU A 122 1.75 8.48 11.52
C LEU A 122 0.73 9.57 11.21
N GLU A 123 0.17 9.54 10.01
CA GLU A 123 -0.96 10.35 9.58
C GLU A 123 -2.00 9.47 8.89
N ILE A 124 -3.27 9.74 9.16
CA ILE A 124 -4.40 8.99 8.58
C ILE A 124 -5.28 9.95 7.81
N GLU A 125 -5.56 9.63 6.56
CA GLU A 125 -6.47 10.34 5.69
C GLU A 125 -7.68 9.47 5.35
N GLU A 126 -8.88 10.02 5.54
CA GLU A 126 -10.12 9.36 5.14
C GLU A 126 -10.39 9.59 3.66
N ASN A 127 -10.67 8.53 2.92
CA ASN A 127 -10.93 8.59 1.50
C ASN A 127 -12.41 8.39 1.19
N TYR A 128 -12.99 9.35 0.49
CA TYR A 128 -14.38 9.37 0.08
C TYR A 128 -14.50 9.30 -1.45
N LEU A 129 -15.51 8.58 -1.93
CA LEU A 129 -15.90 8.56 -3.33
C LEU A 129 -17.40 8.82 -3.41
N GLU A 130 -17.79 9.87 -4.14
CA GLU A 130 -19.20 10.28 -4.25
C GLU A 130 -19.92 10.44 -2.91
N GLY A 131 -19.22 10.97 -1.90
CA GLY A 131 -19.72 11.13 -0.54
C GLY A 131 -19.72 9.88 0.34
N TYR A 132 -19.31 8.74 -0.19
CA TYR A 132 -19.23 7.48 0.58
C TYR A 132 -17.80 7.25 1.09
N PHE A 133 -17.67 6.97 2.38
CA PHE A 133 -16.41 6.58 3.00
C PHE A 133 -15.95 5.22 2.48
N LYS A 134 -14.84 5.17 1.76
CA LYS A 134 -14.31 3.98 1.08
C LYS A 134 -13.23 3.27 1.87
N GLY A 135 -12.29 4.00 2.41
CA GLY A 135 -11.14 3.48 3.11
C GLY A 135 -10.28 4.59 3.68
N ILE A 136 -9.18 4.22 4.28
CA ILE A 136 -8.19 5.15 4.79
C ILE A 136 -6.86 4.99 4.06
N THR A 137 -6.16 6.09 3.89
CA THR A 137 -4.74 6.10 3.53
C THR A 137 -3.93 6.42 4.77
N VAL A 138 -2.98 5.56 5.09
CA VAL A 138 -2.10 5.72 6.25
C VAL A 138 -0.70 6.03 5.77
N TYR A 139 -0.15 7.13 6.23
CA TYR A 139 1.19 7.60 5.91
C TYR A 139 2.12 7.38 7.09
N PHE A 140 3.25 6.70 6.88
CA PHE A 140 4.27 6.47 7.89
C PHE A 140 5.58 7.16 7.52
N GLY A 141 6.36 7.55 8.53
CA GLY A 141 7.65 8.21 8.33
C GLY A 141 7.50 9.64 7.84
N THR A 142 8.42 10.11 7.01
CA THR A 142 8.38 11.49 6.50
C THR A 142 7.25 11.73 5.50
N SER A 143 6.64 10.67 4.97
CA SER A 143 5.44 10.77 4.13
C SER A 143 4.19 11.25 4.90
N ALA A 144 4.22 11.20 6.25
CA ALA A 144 3.16 11.73 7.11
C ALA A 144 3.12 13.28 7.17
N HIS A 145 3.99 13.98 6.44
CA HIS A 145 4.10 15.45 6.51
C HIS A 145 4.16 16.12 5.14
N THR A 146 3.41 15.64 4.24
CA THR A 146 3.28 16.34 2.94
C THR A 146 1.92 17.09 2.85
#